data_844ed37bb2662abf76738b2bbfbfd8d3
#
_entry.id   844ed37bb2662abf76738b2bbfbfd8d3
#
_cell.length_a   1.000
_cell.length_b   1.000
_cell.length_c   1.000
_cell.angle_alpha   90.00
_cell.angle_beta   90.00
_cell.angle_gamma   90.00
#
_symmetry.space_group_name_H-M   'P 1'
#
loop_
_entity.id
_entity.type
_entity.pdbx_description
1 polymer ?
#
loop_
_entity_poly.entity_id
_entity_poly.type
_entity_poly.pdbx_seq_one_letter_code
_entity_poly.pdbx_strand_id
1 'polypeptide(L)'
;MHIRKSLFTLSLILASATAWANLGGTIFCDANCSGTRETNEVGLAGVTVNAYLCGTSTLVGSTVTGPDGTYFFAPSPTMPLGMTFYTCAVLPPGYSAGANPGNPGFACTSSCFTFAEPCDCTHDIGLCPVTVSCPSPQPPGPGVGSPGYWGNHPNAWPVNQIQVGGITYSKTAAIKNIKLGGKDKRWTIFASLVSAKLNVLIGNDSSCIASDIAAGDAWWAAYHGSTVAGSSAAWKLGEPIHERLDAYDNGLLCAPARN
;
A
#
# COMPACT_ATOMS: atom_id res chain seq x y z
N MET A 1 42.04 52.45 -0.75
CA MET A 1 41.04 51.64 -1.47
C MET A 1 41.05 50.26 -0.81
N HIS A 2 40.12 50.03 0.13
CA HIS A 2 40.07 48.79 0.92
C HIS A 2 38.99 47.90 0.35
N ILE A 3 39.38 46.77 -0.26
CA ILE A 3 38.48 45.73 -0.79
C ILE A 3 38.14 44.83 0.38
N ARG A 4 36.87 44.88 0.83
CA ARG A 4 36.30 43.91 1.78
C ARG A 4 35.94 42.63 1.02
N LYS A 5 36.67 41.55 1.32
CA LYS A 5 36.30 40.19 0.89
C LYS A 5 35.17 39.70 1.78
N SER A 6 33.97 39.62 1.22
CA SER A 6 32.83 38.86 1.85
C SER A 6 33.05 37.38 1.68
N LEU A 7 33.24 36.67 2.79
CA LEU A 7 33.15 35.22 2.80
C LEU A 7 31.67 34.84 2.82
N PHE A 8 31.18 34.24 1.73
CA PHE A 8 29.89 33.52 1.72
C PHE A 8 30.14 32.14 2.35
N THR A 9 29.64 31.92 3.56
CA THR A 9 29.54 30.60 4.16
C THR A 9 28.33 29.89 3.55
N LEU A 10 28.61 28.90 2.69
CA LEU A 10 27.61 28.00 2.14
C LEU A 10 27.22 27.00 3.25
N SER A 11 26.08 27.26 3.91
CA SER A 11 25.48 26.29 4.85
C SER A 11 24.88 25.14 4.05
N LEU A 12 25.58 24.01 4.07
CA LEU A 12 25.06 22.75 3.54
C LEU A 12 23.95 22.25 4.49
N ILE A 13 22.70 22.48 4.11
CA ILE A 13 21.56 21.85 4.80
C ILE A 13 21.55 20.38 4.36
N LEU A 14 22.10 19.50 5.21
CA LEU A 14 21.83 18.08 5.07
C LEU A 14 20.34 17.88 5.35
N ALA A 15 19.56 17.67 4.30
CA ALA A 15 18.23 17.09 4.43
C ALA A 15 18.46 15.63 4.88
N SER A 16 18.28 15.37 6.18
CA SER A 16 18.17 14.02 6.69
C SER A 16 16.90 13.42 6.07
N ALA A 17 17.08 12.52 5.11
CA ALA A 17 16.01 11.61 4.73
C ALA A 17 15.63 10.86 6.01
N THR A 18 14.45 11.13 6.55
CA THR A 18 13.89 10.35 7.64
C THR A 18 13.55 8.99 7.05
N ALA A 19 14.46 8.04 7.20
CA ALA A 19 14.13 6.64 6.99
C ALA A 19 13.04 6.29 8.00
N TRP A 20 11.88 5.90 7.53
CA TRP A 20 10.79 5.47 8.40
C TRP A 20 11.18 4.10 8.96
N ALA A 21 11.46 4.05 10.23
CA ALA A 21 11.58 2.78 10.92
C ALA A 21 10.20 2.13 10.96
N ASN A 22 10.09 0.97 10.37
CA ASN A 22 8.89 0.15 10.41
C ASN A 22 9.29 -1.26 10.84
N LEU A 23 8.44 -1.89 11.61
CA LEU A 23 8.51 -3.30 11.92
C LEU A 23 7.43 -3.99 11.08
N GLY A 24 7.76 -5.04 10.36
CA GLY A 24 6.76 -5.68 9.52
C GLY A 24 7.17 -7.03 8.98
N GLY A 25 6.29 -7.60 8.17
CA GLY A 25 6.45 -8.89 7.52
C GLY A 25 5.21 -9.23 6.71
N THR A 26 5.10 -10.49 6.34
CA THR A 26 3.97 -11.03 5.60
C THR A 26 3.34 -12.20 6.37
N ILE A 27 2.03 -12.21 6.47
CA ILE A 27 1.28 -13.41 6.83
C ILE A 27 0.92 -14.10 5.53
N PHE A 28 1.33 -15.35 5.37
CA PHE A 28 1.13 -16.09 4.12
C PHE A 28 0.46 -17.45 4.36
N CYS A 29 -0.15 -18.00 3.31
CA CYS A 29 -0.70 -19.35 3.34
C CYS A 29 0.44 -20.34 3.07
N ASP A 30 0.89 -21.01 4.11
CA ASP A 30 1.94 -22.02 4.07
C ASP A 30 1.34 -23.37 3.68
N ALA A 31 1.32 -23.63 2.38
CA ALA A 31 0.61 -24.78 1.81
C ALA A 31 1.21 -26.13 2.19
N ASN A 32 2.51 -26.17 2.42
CA ASN A 32 3.26 -27.37 2.81
C ASN A 32 3.60 -27.41 4.30
N CYS A 33 3.22 -26.39 5.05
CA CYS A 33 3.46 -26.22 6.48
C CYS A 33 4.97 -26.23 6.84
N SER A 34 5.80 -25.71 5.95
CA SER A 34 7.27 -25.65 6.12
C SER A 34 7.72 -24.57 7.11
N GLY A 35 6.92 -23.53 7.30
CA GLY A 35 7.25 -22.32 8.06
C GLY A 35 8.13 -21.34 7.29
N THR A 36 8.46 -21.63 6.03
CA THR A 36 9.28 -20.79 5.16
C THR A 36 8.44 -20.39 3.94
N ARG A 37 8.43 -19.09 3.60
CA ARG A 37 7.66 -18.62 2.45
C ARG A 37 8.32 -18.99 1.13
N GLU A 38 7.63 -19.77 0.31
CA GLU A 38 8.04 -20.11 -1.05
C GLU A 38 7.39 -19.16 -2.08
N THR A 39 7.93 -19.17 -3.32
CA THR A 39 7.55 -18.22 -4.39
C THR A 39 6.08 -18.32 -4.81
N ASN A 40 5.45 -19.46 -4.60
CA ASN A 40 4.05 -19.71 -4.96
C ASN A 40 3.07 -19.53 -3.78
N GLU A 41 3.57 -19.14 -2.62
CA GLU A 41 2.76 -18.94 -1.43
C GLU A 41 2.29 -17.50 -1.32
N VAL A 42 0.96 -17.37 -1.29
CA VAL A 42 0.28 -16.07 -1.32
C VAL A 42 0.09 -15.50 0.07
N GLY A 43 0.16 -14.18 0.17
CA GLY A 43 -0.17 -13.47 1.39
C GLY A 43 -1.64 -13.60 1.77
N LEU A 44 -1.92 -13.58 3.06
CA LEU A 44 -3.27 -13.65 3.62
C LEU A 44 -3.73 -12.28 4.09
N ALA A 45 -4.73 -11.75 3.40
CA ALA A 45 -5.37 -10.47 3.74
C ALA A 45 -6.27 -10.57 4.97
N GLY A 46 -6.41 -9.46 5.70
CA GLY A 46 -7.39 -9.33 6.78
C GLY A 46 -7.04 -10.09 8.06
N VAL A 47 -5.80 -10.56 8.20
CA VAL A 47 -5.34 -11.27 9.40
C VAL A 47 -4.89 -10.25 10.44
N THR A 48 -5.41 -10.34 11.66
CA THR A 48 -4.95 -9.51 12.78
C THR A 48 -3.57 -9.97 13.24
N VAL A 49 -2.63 -9.03 13.33
CA VAL A 49 -1.29 -9.25 13.83
C VAL A 49 -1.06 -8.40 15.07
N ASN A 50 -0.67 -9.04 16.15
CA ASN A 50 -0.38 -8.43 17.44
C ASN A 50 1.13 -8.38 17.67
N ALA A 51 1.64 -7.26 18.20
CA ALA A 51 3.01 -7.12 18.65
C ALA A 51 3.05 -7.16 20.19
N TYR A 52 3.96 -7.95 20.73
CA TYR A 52 4.16 -8.14 22.16
C TYR A 52 5.59 -7.77 22.55
N LEU A 53 5.75 -7.18 23.73
CA LEU A 53 7.06 -6.89 24.31
C LEU A 53 7.78 -8.22 24.61
N CYS A 54 9.02 -8.35 24.15
CA CYS A 54 9.80 -9.57 24.30
C CYS A 54 10.01 -9.96 25.76
N GLY A 55 9.92 -11.25 26.06
CA GLY A 55 10.02 -11.79 27.41
C GLY A 55 8.78 -11.57 28.28
N THR A 56 7.72 -10.98 27.71
CA THR A 56 6.44 -10.75 28.41
C THR A 56 5.27 -11.15 27.50
N SER A 57 4.05 -11.14 28.04
CA SER A 57 2.80 -11.23 27.26
C SER A 57 2.10 -9.88 27.13
N THR A 58 2.84 -8.77 27.28
CA THR A 58 2.28 -7.43 27.18
C THR A 58 2.06 -7.05 25.71
N LEU A 59 0.81 -6.89 25.32
CA LEU A 59 0.41 -6.39 24.00
C LEU A 59 0.77 -4.90 23.90
N VAL A 60 1.52 -4.54 22.88
CA VAL A 60 1.98 -3.15 22.65
C VAL A 60 1.48 -2.55 21.35
N GLY A 61 1.00 -3.37 20.42
CA GLY A 61 0.42 -2.92 19.15
C GLY A 61 -0.41 -3.99 18.49
N SER A 62 -1.33 -3.58 17.63
CA SER A 62 -2.14 -4.46 16.78
C SER A 62 -2.35 -3.81 15.43
N THR A 63 -2.30 -4.60 14.36
CA THR A 63 -2.56 -4.19 12.99
C THR A 63 -3.29 -5.29 12.24
N VAL A 64 -3.70 -5.03 11.01
CA VAL A 64 -4.35 -6.02 10.15
C VAL A 64 -3.56 -6.08 8.85
N THR A 65 -3.36 -7.29 8.31
CA THR A 65 -2.65 -7.46 7.05
C THR A 65 -3.38 -6.80 5.90
N GLY A 66 -2.60 -6.15 5.04
CA GLY A 66 -3.04 -5.69 3.73
C GLY A 66 -3.45 -6.85 2.82
N PRO A 67 -3.97 -6.52 1.63
CA PRO A 67 -4.47 -7.53 0.68
C PRO A 67 -3.40 -8.50 0.16
N ASP A 68 -2.14 -8.09 0.18
CA ASP A 68 -0.97 -8.91 -0.16
C ASP A 68 -0.38 -9.70 1.03
N GLY A 69 -1.07 -9.64 2.18
CA GLY A 69 -0.64 -10.26 3.42
C GLY A 69 0.40 -9.48 4.21
N THR A 70 0.87 -8.33 3.72
CA THR A 70 1.86 -7.52 4.44
C THR A 70 1.25 -6.81 5.65
N TYR A 71 2.07 -6.65 6.68
CA TYR A 71 1.71 -5.88 7.87
C TYR A 71 2.88 -5.00 8.32
N PHE A 72 2.55 -3.88 8.96
CA PHE A 72 3.54 -2.93 9.49
C PHE A 72 3.10 -2.35 10.82
N PHE A 73 4.10 -2.10 11.67
CA PHE A 73 3.97 -1.28 12.87
C PHE A 73 4.88 -0.07 12.73
N ALA A 74 4.33 1.12 12.92
CA ALA A 74 5.10 2.35 13.01
C ALA A 74 5.56 2.59 14.45
N PRO A 75 6.67 3.33 14.68
CA PRO A 75 7.08 3.73 16.01
C PRO A 75 5.98 4.48 16.75
N SER A 76 5.79 4.13 18.01
CA SER A 76 4.79 4.74 18.89
C SER A 76 5.31 4.82 20.32
N PRO A 77 4.65 5.53 21.24
CA PRO A 77 5.03 5.55 22.65
C PRO A 77 5.06 4.15 23.30
N THR A 78 4.25 3.21 22.81
CA THR A 78 4.22 1.82 23.27
C THR A 78 5.17 0.91 22.50
N MET A 79 5.67 1.37 21.36
CA MET A 79 6.62 0.65 20.49
C MET A 79 7.76 1.59 20.08
N PRO A 80 8.60 2.06 21.01
CA PRO A 80 9.73 2.93 20.68
C PRO A 80 10.85 2.15 20.01
N LEU A 81 11.67 2.87 19.22
CA LEU A 81 12.90 2.32 18.63
C LEU A 81 13.84 1.76 19.71
N GLY A 82 14.55 0.69 19.34
CA GLY A 82 15.53 0.03 20.22
C GLY A 82 14.95 -0.96 21.21
N MET A 83 13.63 -1.09 21.32
CA MET A 83 13.01 -2.16 22.09
C MET A 83 12.83 -3.44 21.27
N THR A 84 12.75 -4.58 21.96
CA THR A 84 12.57 -5.89 21.34
C THR A 84 11.14 -6.39 21.47
N PHE A 85 10.64 -6.92 20.37
CA PHE A 85 9.27 -7.40 20.22
C PHE A 85 9.24 -8.77 19.57
N TYR A 86 8.11 -9.45 19.66
CA TYR A 86 7.71 -10.55 18.78
C TYR A 86 6.30 -10.29 18.28
N THR A 87 5.97 -10.84 17.10
CA THR A 87 4.64 -10.69 16.52
C THR A 87 3.91 -12.02 16.46
N CYS A 88 2.58 -11.96 16.60
CA CYS A 88 1.69 -13.10 16.50
C CYS A 88 0.51 -12.79 15.61
N ALA A 89 0.26 -13.62 14.63
CA ALA A 89 -0.97 -13.63 13.86
C ALA A 89 -2.08 -14.31 14.67
N VAL A 90 -3.25 -13.70 14.74
CA VAL A 90 -4.46 -14.34 15.23
C VAL A 90 -4.93 -15.34 14.17
N LEU A 91 -5.06 -16.61 14.53
CA LEU A 91 -5.41 -17.65 13.56
C LEU A 91 -6.82 -17.44 13.00
N PRO A 92 -6.96 -17.23 11.69
CA PRO A 92 -8.28 -17.22 11.05
C PRO A 92 -8.90 -18.62 11.09
N PRO A 93 -10.23 -18.74 11.00
CA PRO A 93 -10.90 -20.02 10.89
C PRO A 93 -10.33 -20.86 9.73
N GLY A 94 -10.04 -22.12 10.01
CA GLY A 94 -9.52 -23.06 9.01
C GLY A 94 -7.99 -23.10 8.88
N TYR A 95 -7.26 -22.31 9.67
CA TYR A 95 -5.80 -22.30 9.72
C TYR A 95 -5.25 -22.76 11.08
N SER A 96 -4.02 -23.24 11.08
CA SER A 96 -3.24 -23.54 12.26
C SER A 96 -1.88 -22.83 12.20
N ALA A 97 -1.17 -22.81 13.33
CA ALA A 97 0.16 -22.19 13.43
C ALA A 97 1.23 -22.93 12.59
N GLY A 98 0.98 -24.16 12.13
CA GLY A 98 1.95 -24.95 11.38
C GLY A 98 3.24 -25.13 12.15
N ALA A 99 4.38 -24.83 11.51
CA ALA A 99 5.71 -24.89 12.09
C ALA A 99 6.03 -23.71 13.04
N ASN A 100 5.21 -22.66 13.06
CA ASN A 100 5.48 -21.50 13.90
C ASN A 100 5.12 -21.77 15.36
N PRO A 101 5.91 -21.24 16.31
CA PRO A 101 5.52 -21.28 17.73
C PRO A 101 4.24 -20.49 17.95
N GLY A 102 3.44 -20.90 18.91
CA GLY A 102 2.21 -20.19 19.26
C GLY A 102 1.47 -20.83 20.40
N ASN A 103 0.55 -20.07 20.97
CA ASN A 103 -0.47 -20.54 21.89
C ASN A 103 -1.73 -20.90 21.10
N PRO A 104 -2.70 -21.60 21.66
CA PRO A 104 -3.98 -21.84 21.02
C PRO A 104 -4.58 -20.54 20.46
N GLY A 105 -4.85 -20.50 19.14
CA GLY A 105 -5.40 -19.33 18.47
C GLY A 105 -4.38 -18.34 17.88
N PHE A 106 -3.06 -18.60 18.00
CA PHE A 106 -2.00 -17.72 17.49
C PHE A 106 -0.88 -18.50 16.80
N ALA A 107 -0.28 -17.87 15.78
CA ALA A 107 0.99 -18.25 15.20
C ALA A 107 1.95 -17.08 15.38
N CYS A 108 3.11 -17.33 15.99
CA CYS A 108 4.06 -16.28 16.38
C CYS A 108 5.41 -16.42 15.66
N THR A 109 6.19 -15.33 15.59
CA THR A 109 7.59 -15.38 15.18
C THR A 109 8.40 -16.20 16.19
N SER A 110 9.38 -16.94 15.67
CA SER A 110 10.22 -17.86 16.49
C SER A 110 11.20 -17.14 17.40
N SER A 111 11.48 -15.86 17.13
CA SER A 111 12.45 -15.05 17.89
C SER A 111 11.93 -13.64 18.13
N CYS A 112 12.55 -12.99 19.10
CA CYS A 112 12.39 -11.55 19.29
C CYS A 112 13.32 -10.80 18.35
N PHE A 113 12.90 -9.63 17.91
CA PHE A 113 13.65 -8.75 17.04
C PHE A 113 13.60 -7.31 17.59
N THR A 114 14.64 -6.54 17.28
CA THR A 114 14.76 -5.16 17.74
C THR A 114 14.11 -4.22 16.72
N PHE A 115 13.26 -3.32 17.18
CA PHE A 115 12.70 -2.28 16.35
C PHE A 115 13.77 -1.25 15.99
N ALA A 116 14.31 -1.33 14.78
CA ALA A 116 15.46 -0.53 14.33
C ALA A 116 15.20 0.13 12.96
N GLU A 117 16.06 1.08 12.59
CA GLU A 117 16.13 1.64 11.24
C GLU A 117 17.32 1.01 10.48
N PRO A 118 17.18 0.73 9.18
CA PRO A 118 16.00 0.80 8.32
C PRO A 118 14.96 -0.29 8.65
N CYS A 119 13.79 -0.26 8.00
CA CYS A 119 12.71 -1.23 8.22
C CYS A 119 13.24 -2.67 8.33
N ASP A 120 12.97 -3.33 9.45
CA ASP A 120 13.05 -4.78 9.55
C ASP A 120 11.69 -5.37 9.20
N CYS A 121 11.52 -5.68 7.91
CA CYS A 121 10.25 -6.10 7.30
C CYS A 121 10.27 -7.56 6.88
N THR A 122 11.06 -8.41 7.55
CA THR A 122 11.31 -9.80 7.19
C THR A 122 10.68 -10.83 8.15
N HIS A 123 9.75 -10.36 9.02
CA HIS A 123 9.13 -11.22 10.04
C HIS A 123 7.87 -11.91 9.50
N ASP A 124 8.08 -12.80 8.53
CA ASP A 124 7.02 -13.55 7.90
C ASP A 124 6.49 -14.67 8.81
N ILE A 125 5.17 -14.91 8.75
CA ILE A 125 4.49 -15.96 9.52
C ILE A 125 3.61 -16.76 8.56
N GLY A 126 3.94 -18.05 8.38
CA GLY A 126 3.15 -19.00 7.60
C GLY A 126 1.97 -19.54 8.40
N LEU A 127 0.77 -19.51 7.84
CA LEU A 127 -0.40 -20.16 8.41
C LEU A 127 -0.76 -21.40 7.60
N CYS A 128 -0.74 -22.55 8.27
CA CYS A 128 -0.99 -23.84 7.66
C CYS A 128 -2.50 -24.08 7.46
N PRO A 129 -2.98 -24.33 6.24
CA PRO A 129 -4.40 -24.59 5.99
C PRO A 129 -4.78 -25.97 6.54
N VAL A 130 -5.88 -26.05 7.31
CA VAL A 130 -6.39 -27.29 7.92
C VAL A 130 -7.74 -27.70 7.28
N THR A 131 -8.67 -26.75 7.15
CA THR A 131 -10.01 -26.99 6.58
C THR A 131 -10.32 -26.08 5.41
N VAL A 132 -9.36 -25.26 4.97
CA VAL A 132 -9.44 -24.38 3.81
C VAL A 132 -8.30 -24.71 2.86
N SER A 133 -8.38 -24.25 1.62
CA SER A 133 -7.25 -24.28 0.69
C SER A 133 -6.58 -22.92 0.68
N CYS A 134 -5.27 -22.90 0.42
CA CYS A 134 -4.58 -21.64 0.12
C CYS A 134 -5.25 -20.93 -1.05
N PRO A 135 -5.40 -19.59 -0.99
CA PRO A 135 -5.78 -18.84 -2.18
C PRO A 135 -4.82 -19.17 -3.33
N SER A 136 -5.35 -19.40 -4.51
CA SER A 136 -4.48 -19.53 -5.68
C SER A 136 -3.76 -18.21 -5.93
N PRO A 137 -2.47 -18.24 -6.31
CA PRO A 137 -1.82 -17.05 -6.84
C PRO A 137 -2.70 -16.49 -7.96
N GLN A 138 -3.11 -15.25 -7.83
CA GLN A 138 -3.89 -14.63 -8.91
C GLN A 138 -2.96 -14.54 -10.13
N PRO A 139 -3.36 -15.06 -11.30
CA PRO A 139 -2.53 -14.90 -12.48
C PRO A 139 -2.23 -13.41 -12.69
N PRO A 140 -1.02 -13.07 -13.10
CA PRO A 140 -0.70 -11.67 -13.35
C PRO A 140 -1.75 -11.10 -14.30
N GLY A 141 -2.36 -10.00 -13.92
CA GLY A 141 -3.36 -9.33 -14.74
C GLY A 141 -2.76 -8.86 -16.07
N PRO A 142 -3.57 -8.35 -16.99
CA PRO A 142 -3.13 -7.98 -18.34
C PRO A 142 -2.13 -6.82 -18.37
N GLY A 143 -1.69 -6.35 -17.21
CA GLY A 143 -0.86 -5.19 -17.02
C GLY A 143 -1.66 -3.88 -16.92
N VAL A 144 -1.15 -2.95 -16.12
CA VAL A 144 -1.79 -1.66 -15.87
C VAL A 144 -1.54 -0.68 -17.02
N GLY A 145 -2.55 0.10 -17.37
CA GLY A 145 -2.44 1.21 -18.29
C GLY A 145 -2.38 2.54 -17.56
N SER A 146 -1.46 3.42 -17.98
CA SER A 146 -1.37 4.79 -17.47
C SER A 146 -2.59 5.63 -17.87
N PRO A 147 -2.78 6.84 -17.30
CA PRO A 147 -3.79 7.79 -17.77
C PRO A 147 -3.67 8.11 -19.26
N GLY A 148 -2.44 8.18 -19.78
CA GLY A 148 -2.18 8.36 -21.22
C GLY A 148 -2.69 7.19 -22.05
N TYR A 149 -2.49 5.96 -21.58
CA TYR A 149 -3.03 4.77 -22.25
C TYR A 149 -4.56 4.84 -22.30
N TRP A 150 -5.24 4.99 -21.18
CA TRP A 150 -6.70 5.00 -21.10
C TRP A 150 -7.34 6.17 -21.86
N GLY A 151 -6.67 7.33 -21.86
CA GLY A 151 -7.11 8.48 -22.64
C GLY A 151 -7.04 8.29 -24.15
N ASN A 152 -6.15 7.44 -24.65
CA ASN A 152 -5.91 7.25 -26.08
C ASN A 152 -6.45 5.93 -26.66
N HIS A 153 -6.88 4.99 -25.79
CA HIS A 153 -7.40 3.68 -26.21
C HIS A 153 -8.86 3.48 -25.78
N PRO A 154 -9.83 4.22 -26.36
CA PRO A 154 -11.24 4.13 -25.96
C PRO A 154 -11.83 2.73 -26.14
N ASN A 155 -11.31 1.93 -27.08
CA ASN A 155 -11.75 0.57 -27.33
C ASN A 155 -11.26 -0.43 -26.27
N ALA A 156 -10.24 -0.09 -25.49
CA ALA A 156 -9.74 -0.92 -24.40
C ALA A 156 -10.57 -0.79 -23.12
N TRP A 157 -11.49 0.17 -23.04
CA TRP A 157 -12.31 0.38 -21.85
C TRP A 157 -13.26 -0.79 -21.63
N PRO A 158 -13.27 -1.41 -20.44
CA PRO A 158 -14.14 -2.54 -20.14
C PRO A 158 -15.60 -2.12 -19.88
N VAL A 159 -15.83 -0.81 -19.68
CA VAL A 159 -17.14 -0.26 -19.31
C VAL A 159 -17.47 1.01 -20.10
N ASN A 160 -18.76 1.31 -20.24
CA ASN A 160 -19.24 2.51 -20.92
C ASN A 160 -19.45 3.72 -19.98
N GLN A 161 -19.33 3.49 -18.68
CA GLN A 161 -19.40 4.51 -17.64
C GLN A 161 -18.56 4.11 -16.45
N ILE A 162 -18.08 5.09 -15.69
CA ILE A 162 -17.29 4.88 -14.48
C ILE A 162 -17.74 5.83 -13.38
N GLN A 163 -17.76 5.34 -12.15
CA GLN A 163 -18.09 6.16 -10.98
C GLN A 163 -16.81 6.68 -10.34
N VAL A 164 -16.79 7.98 -10.02
CA VAL A 164 -15.70 8.67 -9.34
C VAL A 164 -16.30 9.58 -8.28
N GLY A 165 -16.02 9.32 -7.01
CA GLY A 165 -16.52 10.07 -5.87
C GLY A 165 -18.05 10.16 -5.81
N GLY A 166 -18.73 9.06 -6.16
CA GLY A 166 -20.21 9.01 -6.21
C GLY A 166 -20.83 9.58 -7.49
N ILE A 167 -20.05 10.19 -8.40
CA ILE A 167 -20.54 10.75 -9.66
C ILE A 167 -20.27 9.78 -10.80
N THR A 168 -21.30 9.50 -11.60
CA THR A 168 -21.18 8.63 -12.78
C THR A 168 -20.79 9.46 -14.01
N TYR A 169 -19.70 9.08 -14.64
CA TYR A 169 -19.21 9.67 -15.89
C TYR A 169 -19.38 8.68 -17.05
N SER A 170 -19.92 9.15 -18.17
CA SER A 170 -19.84 8.35 -19.41
C SER A 170 -18.38 8.18 -19.84
N LYS A 171 -18.06 7.10 -20.56
CA LYS A 171 -16.72 6.87 -21.11
C LYS A 171 -16.18 8.09 -21.84
N THR A 172 -16.97 8.71 -22.69
CA THR A 172 -16.59 9.92 -23.43
C THR A 172 -16.24 11.08 -22.52
N ALA A 173 -17.05 11.32 -21.47
CA ALA A 173 -16.78 12.37 -20.49
C ALA A 173 -15.51 12.08 -19.67
N ALA A 174 -15.34 10.83 -19.23
CA ALA A 174 -14.16 10.43 -18.47
C ALA A 174 -12.87 10.56 -19.30
N ILE A 175 -12.86 10.11 -20.55
CA ILE A 175 -11.72 10.26 -21.47
C ILE A 175 -11.39 11.75 -21.68
N LYS A 176 -12.40 12.60 -21.86
CA LYS A 176 -12.19 14.05 -21.98
C LYS A 176 -11.51 14.59 -20.70
N ASN A 177 -11.98 14.18 -19.55
CA ASN A 177 -11.48 14.67 -18.26
C ASN A 177 -10.07 14.15 -17.94
N ILE A 178 -9.73 12.89 -18.29
CA ILE A 178 -8.36 12.36 -18.17
C ILE A 178 -7.34 13.24 -18.91
N LYS A 179 -7.75 13.82 -20.04
CA LYS A 179 -6.90 14.68 -20.87
C LYS A 179 -6.80 16.13 -20.37
N LEU A 180 -7.59 16.49 -19.36
CA LEU A 180 -7.50 17.78 -18.71
C LEU A 180 -6.32 17.77 -17.75
N GLY A 181 -5.28 18.45 -18.09
CA GLY A 181 -4.11 18.61 -17.21
C GLY A 181 -3.96 20.05 -16.75
N GLY A 182 -2.77 20.37 -16.24
CA GLY A 182 -2.36 21.74 -15.99
C GLY A 182 -2.46 22.18 -14.53
N LYS A 183 -2.89 23.44 -14.30
CA LYS A 183 -2.82 24.08 -12.98
C LYS A 183 -3.90 23.59 -12.01
N ASP A 184 -4.98 23.02 -12.51
CA ASP A 184 -6.07 22.50 -11.69
C ASP A 184 -5.82 21.02 -11.36
N LYS A 185 -5.37 20.79 -10.15
CA LYS A 185 -4.96 19.48 -9.64
C LYS A 185 -6.09 18.46 -9.49
N ARG A 186 -7.36 18.90 -9.59
CA ARG A 186 -8.48 17.96 -9.65
C ARG A 186 -8.34 16.98 -10.81
N TRP A 187 -7.94 17.49 -11.97
CA TRP A 187 -7.81 16.66 -13.15
C TRP A 187 -6.60 15.73 -13.10
N THR A 188 -5.57 16.09 -12.33
CA THR A 188 -4.43 15.23 -12.07
C THR A 188 -4.86 13.98 -11.29
N ILE A 189 -5.58 14.16 -10.17
CA ILE A 189 -6.05 13.02 -9.37
C ILE A 189 -7.19 12.26 -10.09
N PHE A 190 -8.07 12.95 -10.83
CA PHE A 190 -9.11 12.29 -11.62
C PHE A 190 -8.52 11.30 -12.62
N ALA A 191 -7.47 11.71 -13.32
CA ALA A 191 -6.84 10.90 -14.35
C ALA A 191 -6.23 9.61 -13.75
N SER A 192 -5.45 9.71 -12.67
CA SER A 192 -4.88 8.53 -12.01
C SER A 192 -5.96 7.66 -11.35
N LEU A 193 -6.97 8.25 -10.70
CA LEU A 193 -8.03 7.49 -10.06
C LEU A 193 -8.88 6.70 -11.06
N VAL A 194 -9.24 7.30 -12.21
CA VAL A 194 -9.96 6.59 -13.28
C VAL A 194 -9.12 5.48 -13.85
N SER A 195 -7.83 5.73 -14.07
CA SER A 195 -6.90 4.72 -14.62
C SER A 195 -6.75 3.53 -13.67
N ALA A 196 -6.53 3.79 -12.38
CA ALA A 196 -6.45 2.74 -11.38
C ALA A 196 -7.73 1.87 -11.32
N LYS A 197 -8.90 2.51 -11.36
CA LYS A 197 -10.19 1.78 -11.42
C LYS A 197 -10.33 0.93 -12.67
N LEU A 198 -9.95 1.44 -13.83
CA LEU A 198 -9.99 0.67 -15.08
C LEU A 198 -9.00 -0.49 -15.06
N ASN A 199 -7.81 -0.28 -14.50
CA ASN A 199 -6.81 -1.32 -14.31
C ASN A 199 -7.33 -2.46 -13.45
N VAL A 200 -8.04 -2.16 -12.35
CA VAL A 200 -8.70 -3.17 -11.52
C VAL A 200 -9.83 -3.87 -12.28
N LEU A 201 -10.66 -3.13 -13.01
CA LEU A 201 -11.78 -3.68 -13.77
C LEU A 201 -11.37 -4.68 -14.87
N ILE A 202 -10.16 -4.55 -15.40
CA ILE A 202 -9.62 -5.52 -16.38
C ILE A 202 -8.90 -6.70 -15.73
N GLY A 203 -8.91 -6.79 -14.39
CA GLY A 203 -8.40 -7.95 -13.65
C GLY A 203 -6.96 -7.84 -13.17
N ASN A 204 -6.37 -6.64 -13.11
CA ASN A 204 -5.11 -6.45 -12.40
C ASN A 204 -5.31 -6.52 -10.88
N ASP A 205 -4.26 -6.93 -10.19
CA ASP A 205 -4.24 -6.99 -8.73
C ASP A 205 -4.55 -5.61 -8.14
N SER A 206 -5.55 -5.56 -7.27
CA SER A 206 -5.97 -4.34 -6.55
C SER A 206 -5.47 -4.28 -5.11
N SER A 207 -4.75 -5.30 -4.68
CA SER A 207 -4.42 -5.52 -3.28
C SER A 207 -3.69 -4.34 -2.63
N CYS A 208 -2.74 -3.74 -3.31
CA CYS A 208 -1.94 -2.62 -2.82
C CYS A 208 -2.56 -1.23 -3.09
N ILE A 209 -3.72 -1.14 -3.76
CA ILE A 209 -4.26 0.14 -4.24
C ILE A 209 -5.72 0.40 -3.84
N ALA A 210 -6.42 -0.61 -3.31
CA ALA A 210 -7.84 -0.50 -2.99
C ALA A 210 -8.15 0.64 -2.01
N SER A 211 -7.32 0.83 -0.99
CA SER A 211 -7.45 1.93 -0.02
C SER A 211 -7.20 3.30 -0.65
N ASP A 212 -6.24 3.40 -1.57
CA ASP A 212 -5.93 4.65 -2.26
C ASP A 212 -7.04 5.03 -3.27
N ILE A 213 -7.65 4.04 -3.94
CA ILE A 213 -8.85 4.24 -4.77
C ILE A 213 -10.00 4.80 -3.93
N ALA A 214 -10.26 4.21 -2.76
CA ALA A 214 -11.31 4.69 -1.86
C ALA A 214 -11.01 6.10 -1.33
N ALA A 215 -9.77 6.39 -0.97
CA ALA A 215 -9.32 7.73 -0.56
C ALA A 215 -9.45 8.75 -1.70
N GLY A 216 -9.11 8.35 -2.93
CA GLY A 216 -9.27 9.16 -4.14
C GLY A 216 -10.74 9.50 -4.41
N ASP A 217 -11.65 8.53 -4.25
CA ASP A 217 -13.08 8.76 -4.37
C ASP A 217 -13.59 9.75 -3.30
N ALA A 218 -13.18 9.58 -2.06
CA ALA A 218 -13.55 10.49 -0.97
C ALA A 218 -13.00 11.91 -1.21
N TRP A 219 -11.76 12.01 -1.68
CA TRP A 219 -11.16 13.30 -2.05
C TRP A 219 -11.91 13.96 -3.20
N TRP A 220 -12.26 13.19 -4.25
CA TRP A 220 -13.02 13.72 -5.38
C TRP A 220 -14.40 14.21 -4.95
N ALA A 221 -15.10 13.44 -4.13
CA ALA A 221 -16.40 13.84 -3.60
C ALA A 221 -16.35 15.18 -2.85
N ALA A 222 -15.27 15.43 -2.11
CA ALA A 222 -15.09 16.66 -1.32
C ALA A 222 -14.68 17.87 -2.16
N TYR A 223 -13.88 17.69 -3.24
CA TYR A 223 -13.20 18.81 -3.89
C TYR A 223 -13.49 18.99 -5.39
N HIS A 224 -14.29 18.12 -6.03
CA HIS A 224 -14.56 18.21 -7.47
C HIS A 224 -15.28 19.50 -7.91
N GLY A 225 -16.00 20.15 -7.01
CA GLY A 225 -16.81 21.34 -7.29
C GLY A 225 -16.05 22.67 -7.47
N SER A 226 -14.75 22.70 -7.14
CA SER A 226 -13.96 23.94 -7.19
C SER A 226 -12.54 23.68 -7.68
N THR A 227 -11.92 24.64 -8.38
CA THR A 227 -10.53 24.55 -8.82
C THR A 227 -9.57 24.32 -7.66
N VAL A 228 -8.67 23.37 -7.78
CA VAL A 228 -7.66 23.01 -6.77
C VAL A 228 -6.27 23.39 -7.26
N ALA A 229 -5.69 24.43 -6.67
CA ALA A 229 -4.32 24.84 -6.96
C ALA A 229 -3.30 23.88 -6.29
N GLY A 230 -2.11 23.72 -6.89
CA GLY A 230 -1.04 22.88 -6.34
C GLY A 230 -0.51 23.32 -4.98
N SER A 231 -0.71 24.58 -4.58
CA SER A 231 -0.34 25.10 -3.25
C SER A 231 -1.46 25.00 -2.22
N SER A 232 -2.65 24.55 -2.60
CA SER A 232 -3.83 24.52 -1.72
C SER A 232 -3.75 23.40 -0.67
N ALA A 233 -4.45 23.60 0.46
CA ALA A 233 -4.61 22.57 1.47
C ALA A 233 -5.29 21.30 0.90
N ALA A 234 -6.26 21.47 0.00
CA ALA A 234 -6.92 20.35 -0.68
C ALA A 234 -5.92 19.49 -1.47
N TRP A 235 -4.98 20.12 -2.22
CA TRP A 235 -3.97 19.37 -2.95
C TRP A 235 -2.98 18.65 -2.04
N LYS A 236 -2.54 19.28 -0.95
CA LYS A 236 -1.66 18.64 0.04
C LYS A 236 -2.24 17.33 0.61
N LEU A 237 -3.56 17.21 0.67
CA LEU A 237 -4.24 15.97 1.04
C LEU A 237 -4.37 15.00 -0.15
N GLY A 238 -4.51 15.51 -1.37
CA GLY A 238 -4.68 14.70 -2.57
C GLY A 238 -3.37 14.23 -3.22
N GLU A 239 -2.28 14.96 -3.03
CA GLU A 239 -0.99 14.67 -3.65
C GLU A 239 -0.45 13.28 -3.28
N PRO A 240 -0.41 12.85 -2.01
CA PRO A 240 0.04 11.50 -1.66
C PRO A 240 -0.87 10.40 -2.25
N ILE A 241 -2.19 10.65 -2.34
CA ILE A 241 -3.13 9.72 -2.97
C ILE A 241 -2.82 9.59 -4.47
N HIS A 242 -2.62 10.74 -5.14
CA HIS A 242 -2.26 10.75 -6.56
C HIS A 242 -0.94 10.00 -6.81
N GLU A 243 0.10 10.25 -6.01
CA GLU A 243 1.41 9.59 -6.16
C GLU A 243 1.30 8.06 -6.05
N ARG A 244 0.48 7.55 -5.14
CA ARG A 244 0.22 6.12 -5.00
C ARG A 244 -0.54 5.56 -6.20
N LEU A 245 -1.61 6.25 -6.64
CA LEU A 245 -2.38 5.86 -7.82
C LEU A 245 -1.51 5.88 -9.09
N ASP A 246 -0.69 6.91 -9.27
CA ASP A 246 0.23 7.04 -10.40
C ASP A 246 1.30 5.94 -10.40
N ALA A 247 1.87 5.62 -9.25
CA ALA A 247 2.81 4.50 -9.10
C ALA A 247 2.17 3.17 -9.51
N TYR A 248 0.92 2.93 -9.12
CA TYR A 248 0.17 1.75 -9.56
C TYR A 248 -0.06 1.74 -11.06
N ASP A 249 -0.55 2.85 -11.62
CA ASP A 249 -0.85 2.99 -13.06
C ASP A 249 0.39 2.84 -13.96
N ASN A 250 1.59 3.00 -13.40
CA ASN A 250 2.87 2.80 -14.07
C ASN A 250 3.52 1.43 -13.76
N GLY A 251 2.83 0.54 -13.07
CA GLY A 251 3.32 -0.81 -12.79
C GLY A 251 4.43 -0.90 -11.75
N LEU A 252 4.52 0.07 -10.86
CA LEU A 252 5.53 0.15 -9.81
C LEU A 252 5.06 -0.47 -8.47
N LEU A 253 3.83 -1.00 -8.44
CA LEU A 253 3.23 -1.62 -7.26
C LEU A 253 2.83 -3.08 -7.55
N CYS A 254 1.69 -3.55 -6.99
CA CYS A 254 1.28 -4.96 -7.05
C CYS A 254 0.86 -5.48 -8.43
N ALA A 255 0.70 -4.65 -9.44
CA ALA A 255 0.39 -5.06 -10.80
C ALA A 255 1.50 -4.61 -11.77
N PRO A 256 1.92 -5.47 -12.73
CA PRO A 256 2.96 -5.12 -13.68
C PRO A 256 2.49 -4.07 -14.68
N ALA A 257 3.41 -3.30 -15.24
CA ALA A 257 3.10 -2.44 -16.37
C ALA A 257 2.61 -3.26 -17.57
N ARG A 258 1.73 -2.68 -18.37
CA ARG A 258 1.28 -3.26 -19.65
C ARG A 258 2.41 -3.20 -20.65
N ASN A 259 2.69 -4.33 -21.30
CA ASN A 259 3.61 -4.46 -22.42
C ASN A 259 3.00 -3.88 -23.71
#